data_d5b63d30a5098b358705815ac1e82500
#
_entry.id   d5b63d30a5098b358705815ac1e82500
#
_cell.length_a   1.000
_cell.length_b   1.000
_cell.length_c   1.000
_cell.angle_alpha   90.00
_cell.angle_beta   90.00
_cell.angle_gamma   90.00
#
_symmetry.space_group_name_H-M   'P 1'
#
loop_
_entity.id
_entity.type
_entity.pdbx_description
1 polymer ?
#
loop_
_entity_poly.entity_id
_entity_poly.type
_entity_poly.pdbx_seq_one_letter_code
_entity_poly.pdbx_strand_id
1 'polypeptide(L)'
;MTRHERQRPSHGTRASIANAAARLMAEDGITDFHLAKKKAARQLGLPDHVAFPDNAEVEAELRAYRSLYQGAEHAELLRAMRQSALELLQLLAPFNPYLTGSVLDGTAGEHSRIDILLFADSAKEVEIFLLNRGIDVEHAEVRNERVEAVLVMETDTVDANLVIMPPHLERVALKYRDGRPRERIRAEALGALLSE
;
A
#
# COMPACT_ATOMS: atom_id res chain seq x y z
N MET A 1 38.90 -22.66 -18.39
CA MET A 1 38.07 -21.44 -18.28
C MET A 1 36.60 -21.90 -18.37
N THR A 2 36.00 -22.18 -17.25
CA THR A 2 34.62 -22.66 -17.16
C THR A 2 33.69 -21.45 -17.04
N ARG A 3 32.88 -21.25 -18.05
CA ARG A 3 31.84 -20.23 -18.17
C ARG A 3 30.76 -20.57 -17.13
N HIS A 4 30.65 -19.80 -16.04
CA HIS A 4 29.50 -19.88 -15.13
C HIS A 4 28.25 -19.49 -15.92
N GLU A 5 27.47 -20.49 -16.34
CA GLU A 5 26.10 -20.29 -16.77
C GLU A 5 25.32 -19.71 -15.59
N ARG A 6 24.91 -18.44 -15.73
CA ARG A 6 23.91 -17.85 -14.84
C ARG A 6 22.59 -18.61 -15.12
N GLN A 7 22.32 -19.63 -14.33
CA GLN A 7 21.01 -20.27 -14.32
C GLN A 7 19.98 -19.19 -13.98
N ARG A 8 19.13 -18.89 -14.95
CA ARG A 8 17.90 -18.12 -14.69
C ARG A 8 17.09 -18.95 -13.69
N PRO A 9 16.61 -18.37 -12.57
CA PRO A 9 15.81 -19.10 -11.61
C PRO A 9 14.61 -19.71 -12.35
N SER A 10 14.34 -20.97 -12.09
CA SER A 10 13.20 -21.67 -12.69
C SER A 10 11.92 -20.93 -12.27
N HIS A 11 10.89 -20.96 -13.11
CA HIS A 11 9.57 -20.36 -12.80
C HIS A 11 9.05 -20.82 -11.42
N GLY A 12 9.37 -22.06 -11.02
CA GLY A 12 9.04 -22.61 -9.71
C GLY A 12 9.70 -21.89 -8.53
N THR A 13 10.97 -21.46 -8.67
CA THR A 13 11.67 -20.76 -7.57
C THR A 13 11.09 -19.38 -7.31
N ARG A 14 10.73 -18.62 -8.35
CA ARG A 14 10.07 -17.30 -8.21
C ARG A 14 8.72 -17.42 -7.55
N ALA A 15 7.89 -18.38 -8.00
CA ALA A 15 6.58 -18.65 -7.41
C ALA A 15 6.69 -19.06 -5.93
N SER A 16 7.69 -19.90 -5.58
CA SER A 16 7.92 -20.29 -4.18
C SER A 16 8.30 -19.09 -3.30
N ILE A 17 9.15 -18.17 -3.81
CA ILE A 17 9.50 -16.94 -3.08
C ILE A 17 8.26 -16.03 -2.95
N ALA A 18 7.45 -15.89 -4.01
CA ALA A 18 6.25 -15.07 -3.98
C ALA A 18 5.25 -15.58 -2.93
N ASN A 19 4.98 -16.88 -2.93
CA ASN A 19 4.09 -17.51 -1.96
C ASN A 19 4.59 -17.37 -0.52
N ALA A 20 5.87 -17.69 -0.26
CA ALA A 20 6.45 -17.55 1.08
C ALA A 20 6.49 -16.07 1.54
N ALA A 21 6.78 -15.13 0.65
CA ALA A 21 6.75 -13.69 0.96
C ALA A 21 5.33 -13.21 1.28
N ALA A 22 4.34 -13.64 0.50
CA ALA A 22 2.92 -13.35 0.74
C ALA A 22 2.45 -13.85 2.12
N ARG A 23 2.86 -15.07 2.48
CA ARG A 23 2.56 -15.62 3.78
C ARG A 23 3.18 -14.81 4.93
N LEU A 24 4.46 -14.42 4.82
CA LEU A 24 5.12 -13.56 5.80
C LEU A 24 4.44 -12.18 5.92
N MET A 25 3.95 -11.63 4.81
CA MET A 25 3.20 -10.37 4.83
C MET A 25 1.85 -10.53 5.51
N ALA A 26 1.16 -11.67 5.30
CA ALA A 26 -0.13 -11.93 5.90
C ALA A 26 -0.07 -12.28 7.40
N GLU A 27 0.90 -13.11 7.80
CA GLU A 27 0.99 -13.66 9.16
C GLU A 27 1.88 -12.81 10.09
N ASP A 28 3.03 -12.31 9.60
CA ASP A 28 4.01 -11.57 10.39
C ASP A 28 3.83 -10.04 10.29
N GLY A 29 2.85 -9.54 9.52
CA GLY A 29 2.59 -8.12 9.33
C GLY A 29 3.68 -7.35 8.59
N ILE A 30 4.52 -8.02 7.79
CA ILE A 30 5.57 -7.36 7.01
C ILE A 30 4.94 -6.58 5.87
N THR A 31 5.08 -5.25 5.88
CA THR A 31 4.53 -4.38 4.83
C THR A 31 5.51 -4.09 3.68
N ASP A 32 6.82 -4.23 3.93
CA ASP A 32 7.87 -4.02 2.93
C ASP A 32 8.08 -5.27 2.06
N PHE A 33 7.76 -5.17 0.78
CA PHE A 33 7.90 -6.26 -0.19
C PHE A 33 9.33 -6.77 -0.34
N HIS A 34 10.32 -5.88 -0.30
CA HIS A 34 11.71 -6.29 -0.44
C HIS A 34 12.17 -7.10 0.77
N LEU A 35 11.80 -6.65 1.96
CA LEU A 35 12.08 -7.36 3.21
C LEU A 35 11.39 -8.73 3.23
N ALA A 36 10.12 -8.81 2.84
CA ALA A 36 9.37 -10.06 2.77
C ALA A 36 10.03 -11.05 1.80
N LYS A 37 10.37 -10.63 0.57
CA LYS A 37 11.06 -11.46 -0.42
C LYS A 37 12.42 -11.95 0.05
N LYS A 38 13.20 -11.08 0.69
CA LYS A 38 14.52 -11.44 1.24
C LYS A 38 14.41 -12.47 2.37
N LYS A 39 13.45 -12.28 3.29
CA LYS A 39 13.17 -13.22 4.37
C LYS A 39 12.68 -14.58 3.84
N ALA A 40 11.77 -14.54 2.86
CA ALA A 40 11.28 -15.75 2.18
C ALA A 40 12.40 -16.55 1.49
N ALA A 41 13.28 -15.88 0.73
CA ALA A 41 14.41 -16.54 0.08
C ALA A 41 15.35 -17.22 1.09
N ARG A 42 15.60 -16.58 2.23
CA ARG A 42 16.41 -17.18 3.31
C ARG A 42 15.73 -18.40 3.93
N GLN A 43 14.42 -18.35 4.18
CA GLN A 43 13.67 -19.49 4.72
C GLN A 43 13.68 -20.70 3.76
N LEU A 44 13.67 -20.42 2.44
CA LEU A 44 13.75 -21.43 1.40
C LEU A 44 15.19 -21.93 1.14
N GLY A 45 16.19 -21.43 1.88
CA GLY A 45 17.60 -21.82 1.71
C GLY A 45 18.20 -21.39 0.36
N LEU A 46 17.64 -20.34 -0.26
CA LEU A 46 18.11 -19.86 -1.56
C LEU A 46 19.31 -18.93 -1.42
N PRO A 47 20.20 -18.87 -2.43
CA PRO A 47 21.37 -18.02 -2.39
C PRO A 47 20.99 -16.52 -2.47
N ASP A 48 21.83 -15.66 -1.91
CA ASP A 48 21.58 -14.19 -1.82
C ASP A 48 21.42 -13.49 -3.19
N HIS A 49 21.90 -14.12 -4.27
CA HIS A 49 21.82 -13.57 -5.63
C HIS A 49 20.60 -14.09 -6.43
N VAL A 50 19.65 -14.76 -5.77
CA VAL A 50 18.43 -15.23 -6.44
C VAL A 50 17.61 -14.06 -6.98
N ALA A 51 17.07 -14.21 -8.20
CA ALA A 51 16.17 -13.21 -8.76
C ALA A 51 14.81 -13.27 -8.05
N PHE A 52 14.45 -12.17 -7.41
CA PHE A 52 13.17 -12.05 -6.71
C PHE A 52 11.98 -11.96 -7.68
N PRO A 53 10.80 -12.43 -7.26
CA PRO A 53 9.55 -12.11 -7.94
C PRO A 53 9.31 -10.59 -7.93
N ASP A 54 8.52 -10.10 -8.87
CA ASP A 54 8.07 -8.72 -8.80
C ASP A 54 7.00 -8.53 -7.70
N ASN A 55 6.61 -7.28 -7.44
CA ASN A 55 5.64 -7.02 -6.39
C ASN A 55 4.24 -7.51 -6.78
N ALA A 56 3.90 -7.50 -8.08
CA ALA A 56 2.60 -7.98 -8.56
C ALA A 56 2.45 -9.49 -8.35
N GLU A 57 3.52 -10.26 -8.53
CA GLU A 57 3.52 -11.70 -8.23
C GLU A 57 3.24 -11.96 -6.74
N VAL A 58 3.89 -11.19 -5.84
CA VAL A 58 3.68 -11.31 -4.39
C VAL A 58 2.27 -10.85 -3.99
N GLU A 59 1.77 -9.77 -4.57
CA GLU A 59 0.40 -9.28 -4.32
C GLU A 59 -0.67 -10.26 -4.76
N ALA A 60 -0.48 -10.92 -5.90
CA ALA A 60 -1.40 -11.96 -6.37
C ALA A 60 -1.46 -13.13 -5.38
N GLU A 61 -0.29 -13.60 -4.90
CA GLU A 61 -0.21 -14.66 -3.89
C GLU A 61 -0.80 -14.20 -2.54
N LEU A 62 -0.61 -12.94 -2.15
CA LEU A 62 -1.15 -12.39 -0.91
C LEU A 62 -2.69 -12.34 -0.95
N ARG A 63 -3.27 -11.91 -2.07
CA ARG A 63 -4.73 -11.96 -2.27
C ARG A 63 -5.26 -13.40 -2.20
N ALA A 64 -4.60 -14.32 -2.90
CA ALA A 64 -4.98 -15.73 -2.88
C ALA A 64 -4.89 -16.32 -1.46
N TYR A 65 -3.81 -16.04 -0.75
CA TYR A 65 -3.61 -16.49 0.64
C TYR A 65 -4.73 -16.00 1.56
N ARG A 66 -5.02 -14.70 1.53
CA ARG A 66 -6.07 -14.09 2.37
C ARG A 66 -7.45 -14.62 2.03
N SER A 67 -7.77 -14.80 0.76
CA SER A 67 -9.04 -15.39 0.33
C SER A 67 -9.23 -16.83 0.84
N LEU A 68 -8.16 -17.62 0.88
CA LEU A 68 -8.21 -19.01 1.32
C LEU A 68 -8.23 -19.20 2.83
N TYR A 69 -7.47 -18.40 3.57
CA TYR A 69 -7.19 -18.63 4.99
C TYR A 69 -7.80 -17.60 5.93
N GLN A 70 -8.16 -16.42 5.42
CA GLN A 70 -8.71 -15.31 6.21
C GLN A 70 -10.09 -14.82 5.68
N GLY A 71 -10.68 -15.54 4.75
CA GLY A 71 -11.85 -15.21 3.93
C GLY A 71 -12.84 -14.18 4.52
N ALA A 72 -13.70 -14.58 5.44
CA ALA A 72 -14.75 -13.71 5.98
C ALA A 72 -14.17 -12.58 6.84
N GLU A 73 -13.24 -12.87 7.74
CA GLU A 73 -12.62 -11.89 8.64
C GLU A 73 -11.84 -10.82 7.86
N HIS A 74 -11.09 -11.24 6.84
CA HIS A 74 -10.38 -10.30 5.97
C HIS A 74 -11.34 -9.42 5.15
N ALA A 75 -12.45 -9.98 4.68
CA ALA A 75 -13.46 -9.22 3.94
C ALA A 75 -14.12 -8.15 4.83
N GLU A 76 -14.44 -8.50 6.07
CA GLU A 76 -14.98 -7.55 7.05
C GLU A 76 -13.97 -6.45 7.41
N LEU A 77 -12.71 -6.82 7.69
CA LEU A 77 -11.63 -5.87 7.95
C LEU A 77 -11.48 -4.89 6.78
N LEU A 78 -11.36 -5.42 5.55
CA LEU A 78 -11.18 -4.60 4.37
C LEU A 78 -12.38 -3.67 4.13
N ARG A 79 -13.60 -4.16 4.38
CA ARG A 79 -14.81 -3.34 4.29
C ARG A 79 -14.82 -2.22 5.33
N ALA A 80 -14.45 -2.51 6.57
CA ALA A 80 -14.31 -1.51 7.62
C ALA A 80 -13.27 -0.45 7.28
N MET A 81 -12.07 -0.86 6.79
CA MET A 81 -11.03 0.06 6.35
C MET A 81 -11.47 0.95 5.19
N ARG A 82 -12.22 0.40 4.22
CA ARG A 82 -12.79 1.16 3.10
C ARG A 82 -13.86 2.14 3.56
N GLN A 83 -14.67 1.77 4.55
CA GLN A 83 -15.65 2.67 5.14
C GLN A 83 -14.95 3.87 5.82
N SER A 84 -13.94 3.61 6.65
CA SER A 84 -13.13 4.67 7.27
C SER A 84 -12.43 5.53 6.20
N ALA A 85 -11.91 4.91 5.14
CA ALA A 85 -11.32 5.65 4.02
C ALA A 85 -12.34 6.57 3.34
N LEU A 86 -13.59 6.13 3.16
CA LEU A 86 -14.64 6.96 2.56
C LEU A 86 -14.93 8.20 3.41
N GLU A 87 -15.00 8.04 4.72
CA GLU A 87 -15.20 9.15 5.67
C GLU A 87 -14.03 10.14 5.60
N LEU A 88 -12.79 9.65 5.53
CA LEU A 88 -11.61 10.49 5.36
C LEU A 88 -11.59 11.22 4.03
N LEU A 89 -11.96 10.56 2.93
CA LEU A 89 -12.09 11.21 1.61
C LEU A 89 -13.13 12.33 1.63
N GLN A 90 -14.24 12.14 2.35
CA GLN A 90 -15.28 13.17 2.51
C GLN A 90 -14.81 14.33 3.37
N LEU A 91 -14.14 14.05 4.50
CA LEU A 91 -13.55 15.06 5.38
C LEU A 91 -12.54 15.93 4.64
N LEU A 92 -11.66 15.29 3.85
CA LEU A 92 -10.55 15.92 3.14
C LEU A 92 -10.94 16.47 1.75
N ALA A 93 -12.24 16.51 1.43
CA ALA A 93 -12.74 16.93 0.11
C ALA A 93 -12.12 18.25 -0.43
N PRO A 94 -11.82 19.28 0.38
CA PRO A 94 -11.19 20.51 -0.11
C PRO A 94 -9.81 20.29 -0.77
N PHE A 95 -9.13 19.18 -0.49
CA PHE A 95 -7.75 18.90 -0.93
C PHE A 95 -7.66 17.83 -2.02
N ASN A 96 -8.72 17.63 -2.81
CA ASN A 96 -8.76 16.66 -3.91
C ASN A 96 -8.24 15.25 -3.50
N PRO A 97 -8.88 14.59 -2.52
CA PRO A 97 -8.40 13.33 -1.97
C PRO A 97 -8.64 12.14 -2.90
N TYR A 98 -7.70 11.19 -2.86
CA TYR A 98 -7.80 9.89 -3.53
C TYR A 98 -7.34 8.77 -2.62
N LEU A 99 -8.12 7.70 -2.52
CA LEU A 99 -7.68 6.44 -1.92
C LEU A 99 -6.71 5.73 -2.87
N THR A 100 -5.64 5.16 -2.33
CA THR A 100 -4.65 4.36 -3.05
C THR A 100 -4.09 3.25 -2.13
N GLY A 101 -3.23 2.40 -2.66
CA GLY A 101 -2.50 1.40 -1.87
C GLY A 101 -3.33 0.19 -1.46
N SER A 102 -2.89 -0.50 -0.40
CA SER A 102 -3.36 -1.82 -0.03
C SER A 102 -4.86 -1.92 0.29
N VAL A 103 -5.46 -0.87 0.81
CA VAL A 103 -6.91 -0.81 1.09
C VAL A 103 -7.70 -0.79 -0.23
N LEU A 104 -7.23 -0.04 -1.23
CA LEU A 104 -7.82 -0.04 -2.56
C LEU A 104 -7.60 -1.39 -3.25
N ASP A 105 -6.35 -1.88 -3.26
CA ASP A 105 -5.95 -3.11 -3.97
C ASP A 105 -6.51 -4.39 -3.34
N GLY A 106 -7.11 -4.30 -2.15
CA GLY A 106 -7.64 -5.46 -1.42
C GLY A 106 -6.58 -6.31 -0.73
N THR A 107 -5.35 -5.80 -0.57
CA THR A 107 -4.24 -6.48 0.10
C THR A 107 -3.96 -5.95 1.51
N ALA A 108 -4.80 -5.07 2.05
CA ALA A 108 -4.67 -4.56 3.41
C ALA A 108 -4.90 -5.66 4.46
N GLY A 109 -4.23 -5.57 5.58
CA GLY A 109 -4.39 -6.45 6.75
C GLY A 109 -4.38 -5.61 8.02
N GLU A 110 -4.42 -6.25 9.19
CA GLU A 110 -4.52 -5.61 10.51
C GLU A 110 -3.47 -4.52 10.78
N HIS A 111 -2.29 -4.65 10.20
CA HIS A 111 -1.18 -3.68 10.36
C HIS A 111 -1.08 -2.68 9.21
N SER A 112 -2.04 -2.69 8.29
CA SER A 112 -2.04 -1.75 7.17
C SER A 112 -2.62 -0.41 7.59
N ARG A 113 -2.12 0.67 6.97
CA ARG A 113 -2.68 2.02 7.07
C ARG A 113 -3.48 2.35 5.83
N ILE A 114 -4.38 3.31 5.95
CA ILE A 114 -5.12 3.87 4.82
C ILE A 114 -4.22 4.90 4.13
N ASP A 115 -3.89 4.71 2.86
CA ASP A 115 -3.09 5.65 2.09
C ASP A 115 -3.98 6.60 1.28
N ILE A 116 -3.94 7.90 1.59
CA ILE A 116 -4.68 8.94 0.89
C ILE A 116 -3.70 9.91 0.23
N LEU A 117 -3.88 10.14 -1.07
CA LEU A 117 -3.19 11.20 -1.80
C LEU A 117 -4.03 12.47 -1.70
N LEU A 118 -3.39 13.58 -1.34
CA LEU A 118 -3.96 14.91 -1.32
C LEU A 118 -3.22 15.81 -2.32
N PHE A 119 -3.95 16.69 -2.99
CA PHE A 119 -3.37 17.67 -3.92
C PHE A 119 -3.70 19.07 -3.39
N ALA A 120 -2.74 19.64 -2.66
CA ALA A 120 -2.89 20.93 -1.98
C ALA A 120 -1.72 21.87 -2.32
N ASP A 121 -1.95 23.17 -2.21
CA ASP A 121 -0.91 24.18 -2.45
C ASP A 121 0.18 24.13 -1.38
N SER A 122 -0.14 23.72 -0.15
CA SER A 122 0.84 23.49 0.90
C SER A 122 0.37 22.46 1.93
N ALA A 123 1.32 21.71 2.50
CA ALA A 123 1.07 20.80 3.62
C ALA A 123 0.50 21.54 4.83
N LYS A 124 0.94 22.78 5.05
CA LYS A 124 0.48 23.61 6.16
C LYS A 124 -1.02 23.92 6.10
N GLU A 125 -1.61 24.07 4.91
CA GLU A 125 -3.06 24.26 4.79
C GLU A 125 -3.83 23.04 5.28
N VAL A 126 -3.34 21.84 4.93
CA VAL A 126 -3.93 20.57 5.40
C VAL A 126 -3.81 20.43 6.90
N GLU A 127 -2.63 20.74 7.47
CA GLU A 127 -2.40 20.70 8.92
C GLU A 127 -3.34 21.65 9.67
N ILE A 128 -3.44 22.92 9.24
CA ILE A 128 -4.33 23.92 9.86
C ILE A 128 -5.80 23.47 9.75
N PHE A 129 -6.19 22.89 8.62
CA PHE A 129 -7.53 22.37 8.41
C PHE A 129 -7.88 21.27 9.40
N LEU A 130 -6.95 20.32 9.64
CA LEU A 130 -7.12 19.21 10.58
C LEU A 130 -7.09 19.72 12.03
N LEU A 131 -6.13 20.55 12.36
CA LEU A 131 -6.00 21.15 13.70
C LEU A 131 -7.26 21.92 14.11
N ASN A 132 -7.86 22.70 13.21
CA ASN A 132 -9.12 23.41 13.46
C ASN A 132 -10.32 22.47 13.73
N ARG A 133 -10.18 21.19 13.48
CA ARG A 133 -11.17 20.14 13.76
C ARG A 133 -10.79 19.26 14.96
N GLY A 134 -9.70 19.63 15.65
CA GLY A 134 -9.18 18.88 16.79
C GLY A 134 -8.53 17.56 16.39
N ILE A 135 -8.07 17.45 15.14
CA ILE A 135 -7.37 16.27 14.63
C ILE A 135 -5.89 16.54 14.63
N ASP A 136 -5.14 15.82 15.43
CA ASP A 136 -3.69 15.89 15.49
C ASP A 136 -3.07 15.00 14.42
N VAL A 137 -1.93 15.43 13.90
CA VAL A 137 -1.17 14.68 12.90
C VAL A 137 0.33 14.71 13.21
N GLU A 138 1.03 13.65 12.86
CA GLU A 138 2.47 13.56 12.96
C GLU A 138 3.12 13.60 11.58
N HIS A 139 4.32 14.19 11.48
CA HIS A 139 5.09 14.18 10.25
C HIS A 139 5.85 12.87 10.11
N ALA A 140 5.70 12.21 8.94
CA ALA A 140 6.52 11.08 8.57
C ALA A 140 7.64 11.47 7.60
N GLU A 141 8.66 10.62 7.52
CA GLU A 141 9.80 10.81 6.61
C GLU A 141 9.35 10.79 5.15
N VAL A 142 9.70 11.83 4.40
CA VAL A 142 9.45 11.92 2.96
C VAL A 142 10.62 11.30 2.19
N ARG A 143 10.33 10.30 1.37
CA ARG A 143 11.34 9.57 0.56
C ARG A 143 11.26 9.85 -0.94
N ASN A 144 10.38 10.74 -1.37
CA ASN A 144 10.12 11.04 -2.77
C ASN A 144 10.07 12.55 -2.98
N GLU A 145 10.92 13.08 -3.82
CA GLU A 145 11.02 14.52 -4.13
C GLU A 145 9.72 15.14 -4.69
N ARG A 146 8.79 14.33 -5.18
CA ARG A 146 7.48 14.80 -5.66
C ARG A 146 6.45 14.97 -4.56
N VAL A 147 6.72 14.45 -3.37
CA VAL A 147 5.87 14.52 -2.19
C VAL A 147 6.32 15.70 -1.36
N GLU A 148 5.41 16.62 -1.03
CA GLU A 148 5.72 17.77 -0.18
C GLU A 148 5.82 17.34 1.28
N ALA A 149 4.85 16.58 1.75
CA ALA A 149 4.82 16.03 3.11
C ALA A 149 4.04 14.72 3.17
N VAL A 150 4.30 13.93 4.20
CA VAL A 150 3.47 12.82 4.62
C VAL A 150 3.04 13.07 6.06
N LEU A 151 1.75 13.18 6.29
CA LEU A 151 1.16 13.30 7.61
C LEU A 151 0.55 11.97 8.01
N VAL A 152 0.82 11.53 9.23
CA VAL A 152 0.17 10.37 9.84
C VAL A 152 -0.93 10.86 10.73
N MET A 153 -2.14 10.42 10.47
CA MET A 153 -3.32 10.67 11.27
C MET A 153 -3.71 9.40 12.00
N GLU A 154 -3.69 9.45 13.32
CA GLU A 154 -4.21 8.37 14.13
C GLU A 154 -5.73 8.45 14.18
N THR A 155 -6.41 7.32 14.07
CA THR A 155 -7.86 7.21 14.23
C THR A 155 -8.20 6.05 15.17
N ASP A 156 -9.41 6.04 15.70
CA ASP A 156 -9.87 4.98 16.60
C ASP A 156 -9.93 3.60 15.93
N THR A 157 -9.91 3.54 14.62
CA THR A 157 -10.06 2.30 13.86
C THR A 157 -8.81 1.90 13.10
N VAL A 158 -8.30 2.76 12.22
CA VAL A 158 -7.12 2.49 11.37
C VAL A 158 -6.41 3.79 11.04
N ASP A 159 -5.13 3.87 11.33
CA ASP A 159 -4.30 5.02 10.99
C ASP A 159 -4.28 5.31 9.50
N ALA A 160 -4.12 6.58 9.15
CA ALA A 160 -4.04 7.03 7.78
C ALA A 160 -2.74 7.77 7.49
N ASN A 161 -2.15 7.49 6.32
CA ASN A 161 -1.07 8.26 5.73
C ASN A 161 -1.68 9.26 4.73
N LEU A 162 -1.53 10.53 5.00
CA LEU A 162 -1.93 11.62 4.12
C LEU A 162 -0.70 12.07 3.32
N VAL A 163 -0.62 11.67 2.07
CA VAL A 163 0.51 11.99 1.18
C VAL A 163 0.18 13.25 0.41
N ILE A 164 0.81 14.37 0.75
CA ILE A 164 0.52 15.68 0.17
C ILE A 164 1.43 15.92 -1.02
N MET A 165 0.81 16.25 -2.14
CA MET A 165 1.46 16.49 -3.42
C MET A 165 1.04 17.83 -4.01
N PRO A 166 1.90 18.48 -4.80
CA PRO A 166 1.55 19.69 -5.52
C PRO A 166 0.33 19.49 -6.45
N PRO A 167 -0.58 20.48 -6.58
CA PRO A 167 -1.82 20.34 -7.36
C PRO A 167 -1.60 19.97 -8.83
N HIS A 168 -0.52 20.43 -9.46
CA HIS A 168 -0.22 20.14 -10.87
C HIS A 168 0.04 18.65 -11.11
N LEU A 169 0.38 17.87 -10.09
CA LEU A 169 0.59 16.42 -10.19
C LEU A 169 -0.71 15.61 -10.13
N GLU A 170 -1.84 16.22 -9.85
CA GLU A 170 -3.14 15.52 -9.82
C GLU A 170 -3.48 14.87 -11.17
N ARG A 171 -3.11 15.50 -12.29
CA ARG A 171 -3.37 14.96 -13.64
C ARG A 171 -2.28 14.04 -14.16
N VAL A 172 -1.22 13.85 -13.40
CA VAL A 172 -0.09 12.99 -13.78
C VAL A 172 -0.36 11.55 -13.34
N ALA A 173 -0.12 10.60 -14.25
CA ALA A 173 -0.16 9.18 -13.89
C ALA A 173 1.00 8.86 -12.95
N LEU A 174 0.67 8.59 -11.69
CA LEU A 174 1.65 8.20 -10.68
C LEU A 174 2.04 6.73 -10.87
N LYS A 175 3.29 6.41 -10.56
CA LYS A 175 3.81 5.05 -10.65
C LYS A 175 4.46 4.63 -9.34
N TYR A 176 4.39 3.34 -9.03
CA TYR A 176 5.20 2.72 -8.00
C TYR A 176 6.68 2.68 -8.40
N ARG A 177 7.57 2.35 -7.47
CA ARG A 177 9.02 2.23 -7.73
C ARG A 177 9.35 1.17 -8.78
N ASP A 178 8.50 0.17 -8.94
CA ASP A 178 8.61 -0.90 -9.94
C ASP A 178 8.05 -0.51 -11.33
N GLY A 179 7.59 0.73 -11.50
CA GLY A 179 7.10 1.29 -12.75
C GLY A 179 5.61 1.02 -13.04
N ARG A 180 4.92 0.21 -12.23
CA ARG A 180 3.48 -0.03 -12.38
C ARG A 180 2.68 1.26 -12.11
N PRO A 181 1.54 1.46 -12.80
CA PRO A 181 0.62 2.53 -12.47
C PRO A 181 0.16 2.41 -11.01
N ARG A 182 0.13 3.52 -10.29
CA ARG A 182 -0.46 3.59 -8.96
C ARG A 182 -1.93 3.93 -9.11
N GLU A 183 -2.78 2.95 -8.92
CA GLU A 183 -4.23 3.14 -8.97
C GLU A 183 -4.69 4.04 -7.83
N ARG A 184 -5.74 4.81 -8.10
CA ARG A 184 -6.35 5.69 -7.12
C ARG A 184 -7.81 5.96 -7.49
N ILE A 185 -8.66 6.08 -6.48
CA ILE A 185 -10.08 6.36 -6.68
C ILE A 185 -10.56 7.50 -5.77
N ARG A 186 -11.61 8.19 -6.20
CA ARG A 186 -12.31 9.21 -5.40
C ARG A 186 -13.40 8.60 -4.53
N ALA A 187 -13.97 9.40 -3.63
CA ALA A 187 -15.03 9.00 -2.71
C ALA A 187 -16.24 8.37 -3.42
N GLU A 188 -16.66 8.90 -4.57
CA GLU A 188 -17.80 8.37 -5.33
C GLU A 188 -17.56 6.92 -5.79
N ALA A 189 -16.39 6.66 -6.39
CA ALA A 189 -16.01 5.32 -6.83
C ALA A 189 -15.83 4.35 -5.67
N LEU A 190 -15.30 4.81 -4.52
CA LEU A 190 -15.20 3.99 -3.32
C LEU A 190 -16.58 3.67 -2.73
N GLY A 191 -17.51 4.64 -2.72
CA GLY A 191 -18.89 4.41 -2.31
C GLY A 191 -19.61 3.37 -3.16
N ALA A 192 -19.39 3.40 -4.48
CA ALA A 192 -19.92 2.38 -5.39
C ALA A 192 -19.36 0.99 -5.07
N LEU A 193 -18.04 0.88 -4.84
CA LEU A 193 -17.35 -0.37 -4.50
C LEU A 193 -17.86 -0.97 -3.16
N LEU A 194 -18.28 -0.13 -2.21
CA LEU A 194 -18.82 -0.57 -0.91
C LEU A 194 -20.28 -1.05 -1.01
N SER A 195 -20.97 -0.69 -2.08
CA SER A 195 -22.38 -1.02 -2.32
C SER A 195 -22.57 -2.34 -3.08
N GLU A 196 -21.49 -2.92 -3.61
CA GLU A 196 -21.45 -4.24 -4.25
C GLU A 196 -21.38 -5.37 -3.23
#